data_54757f55f1a2e8917728bed0524f0f39
#
_entry.id   54757f55f1a2e8917728bed0524f0f39
#
_cell.length_a   1.000
_cell.length_b   1.000
_cell.length_c   1.000
_cell.angle_alpha   90.00
_cell.angle_beta   90.00
_cell.angle_gamma   90.00
#
_symmetry.space_group_name_H-M   'P 1'
#
loop_
_entity.id
_entity.type
_entity.pdbx_description
1 polymer ?
#
loop_
_entity_poly.entity_id
_entity_poly.type
_entity_poly.pdbx_seq_one_letter_code
_entity_poly.pdbx_strand_id
1 'polypeptide(L)'
;MIAEENLKQQYLILGLPSYEGIPELLKLVGLENTGKKKAKNFSLGMKQRLGIAIALAGDPDFLVLDEPVNGLDPQGIVEIRELILKLNREKQLTVLISSHILDELSRLATHYGIIDKGHMVKELSAEELDAVCRKRVRMEVSSTAALATVLDSMNTEYKIISDTTADVFAKINVTQLTAALARENCEVLSLYEKDESLESYYISLVGGESHG
;
A
#
# COMPACT_ATOMS: atom_id res chain seq x y z
N MET A 1 -7.64 -33.99 2.59
CA MET A 1 -7.06 -33.91 1.24
C MET A 1 -5.68 -33.26 1.35
N ILE A 2 -4.73 -33.66 0.52
CA ILE A 2 -3.44 -33.01 0.31
C ILE A 2 -3.60 -31.87 -0.68
N ALA A 3 -2.56 -31.04 -0.90
CA ALA A 3 -2.64 -29.87 -1.80
C ALA A 3 -3.06 -30.25 -3.23
N GLU A 4 -2.43 -31.27 -3.79
CA GLU A 4 -2.75 -31.78 -5.14
C GLU A 4 -4.20 -32.25 -5.29
N GLU A 5 -4.74 -32.94 -4.28
CA GLU A 5 -6.14 -33.39 -4.29
C GLU A 5 -7.13 -32.21 -4.27
N ASN A 6 -6.82 -31.13 -3.55
CA ASN A 6 -7.64 -29.92 -3.54
C ASN A 6 -7.66 -29.27 -4.94
N LEU A 7 -6.51 -29.19 -5.59
CA LEU A 7 -6.43 -28.65 -6.95
C LEU A 7 -7.13 -29.54 -7.97
N LYS A 8 -6.98 -30.87 -7.89
CA LYS A 8 -7.72 -31.80 -8.75
C LYS A 8 -9.23 -31.62 -8.62
N GLN A 9 -9.72 -31.43 -7.40
CA GLN A 9 -11.13 -31.15 -7.18
C GLN A 9 -11.56 -29.83 -7.82
N GLN A 10 -10.76 -28.78 -7.72
CA GLN A 10 -11.05 -27.49 -8.36
C GLN A 10 -11.05 -27.61 -9.89
N TYR A 11 -10.09 -28.33 -10.46
CA TYR A 11 -10.04 -28.59 -11.90
C TYR A 11 -11.29 -29.32 -12.40
N LEU A 12 -11.78 -30.29 -11.63
CA LEU A 12 -13.07 -30.99 -11.93
C LEU A 12 -14.26 -30.02 -11.88
N ILE A 13 -14.31 -29.14 -10.87
CA ILE A 13 -15.40 -28.16 -10.73
C ILE A 13 -15.41 -27.19 -11.92
N LEU A 14 -14.24 -26.76 -12.37
CA LEU A 14 -14.07 -25.86 -13.52
C LEU A 14 -14.21 -26.58 -14.88
N GLY A 15 -14.33 -27.92 -14.90
CA GLY A 15 -14.42 -28.69 -16.15
C GLY A 15 -13.14 -28.69 -16.97
N LEU A 16 -11.98 -28.51 -16.34
CA LEU A 16 -10.70 -28.46 -17.05
C LEU A 16 -10.30 -29.86 -17.55
N PRO A 17 -9.78 -29.96 -18.81
CA PRO A 17 -9.61 -31.26 -19.47
C PRO A 17 -8.41 -32.08 -18.97
N SER A 18 -7.44 -31.45 -18.29
CA SER A 18 -6.19 -32.08 -17.84
C SER A 18 -5.73 -31.56 -16.50
N TYR A 19 -5.00 -32.38 -15.75
CA TYR A 19 -4.36 -32.04 -14.47
C TYR A 19 -2.87 -31.68 -14.62
N GLU A 20 -2.35 -31.60 -15.85
CA GLU A 20 -0.91 -31.38 -16.11
C GLU A 20 -0.37 -30.10 -15.55
N GLY A 21 -1.20 -29.03 -15.43
CA GLY A 21 -0.81 -27.75 -14.85
C GLY A 21 -0.70 -27.72 -13.31
N ILE A 22 -1.14 -28.76 -12.60
CA ILE A 22 -1.14 -28.77 -11.13
C ILE A 22 0.29 -28.70 -10.53
N PRO A 23 1.30 -29.46 -11.01
CA PRO A 23 2.65 -29.36 -10.48
C PRO A 23 3.26 -27.97 -10.62
N GLU A 24 3.09 -27.30 -11.77
CA GLU A 24 3.55 -25.94 -12.02
C GLU A 24 2.85 -24.95 -11.10
N LEU A 25 1.55 -25.13 -10.88
CA LEU A 25 0.78 -24.27 -10.00
C LEU A 25 1.21 -24.42 -8.53
N LEU A 26 1.44 -25.64 -8.06
CA LEU A 26 2.00 -25.90 -6.74
C LEU A 26 3.40 -25.30 -6.57
N LYS A 27 4.24 -25.39 -7.59
CA LYS A 27 5.57 -24.78 -7.61
C LYS A 27 5.48 -23.25 -7.58
N LEU A 28 4.55 -22.66 -8.33
CA LEU A 28 4.34 -21.22 -8.37
C LEU A 28 4.03 -20.63 -6.98
N VAL A 29 3.22 -21.35 -6.19
CA VAL A 29 2.84 -20.92 -4.83
C VAL A 29 3.75 -21.50 -3.73
N GLY A 30 4.83 -22.22 -4.07
CA GLY A 30 5.79 -22.77 -3.12
C GLY A 30 5.24 -23.92 -2.26
N LEU A 31 4.37 -24.74 -2.82
CA LEU A 31 3.77 -25.90 -2.15
C LEU A 31 4.16 -27.25 -2.79
N GLU A 32 5.09 -27.27 -3.74
CA GLU A 32 5.55 -28.48 -4.45
C GLU A 32 6.12 -29.55 -3.53
N ASN A 33 6.72 -29.16 -2.41
CA ASN A 33 7.38 -30.06 -1.47
C ASN A 33 6.48 -30.51 -0.31
N THR A 34 5.17 -30.27 -0.37
CA THR A 34 4.25 -30.62 0.72
C THR A 34 3.88 -32.10 0.78
N GLY A 35 4.09 -32.86 -0.32
CA GLY A 35 3.91 -34.28 -0.41
C GLY A 35 2.54 -34.76 0.09
N LYS A 36 2.56 -35.71 1.04
CA LYS A 36 1.33 -36.29 1.63
C LYS A 36 0.77 -35.49 2.82
N LYS A 37 1.30 -34.31 3.14
CA LYS A 37 0.80 -33.50 4.23
C LYS A 37 -0.60 -33.00 3.90
N LYS A 38 -1.57 -33.29 4.77
CA LYS A 38 -2.97 -32.86 4.56
C LYS A 38 -3.10 -31.35 4.79
N ALA A 39 -3.92 -30.67 3.98
CA ALA A 39 -4.16 -29.23 4.06
C ALA A 39 -4.67 -28.76 5.44
N LYS A 40 -5.40 -29.61 6.19
CA LYS A 40 -5.80 -29.30 7.57
C LYS A 40 -4.61 -29.06 8.52
N ASN A 41 -3.45 -29.63 8.21
CA ASN A 41 -2.22 -29.53 9.00
C ASN A 41 -1.24 -28.47 8.44
N PHE A 42 -1.66 -27.68 7.46
CA PHE A 42 -0.88 -26.59 6.92
C PHE A 42 -0.83 -25.42 7.93
N SER A 43 0.29 -24.68 7.92
CA SER A 43 0.33 -23.36 8.55
C SER A 43 -0.67 -22.42 7.87
N LEU A 44 -0.97 -21.31 8.50
CA LEU A 44 -1.88 -20.32 7.91
C LEU A 44 -1.37 -19.82 6.54
N GLY A 45 -0.07 -19.49 6.44
CA GLY A 45 0.54 -19.09 5.16
C GLY A 45 0.50 -20.18 4.09
N MET A 46 0.67 -21.46 4.46
CA MET A 46 0.48 -22.57 3.51
C MET A 46 -0.97 -22.71 3.05
N LYS A 47 -1.94 -22.48 3.94
CA LYS A 47 -3.38 -22.48 3.57
C LYS A 47 -3.70 -21.34 2.64
N GLN A 48 -3.16 -20.14 2.92
CA GLN A 48 -3.33 -18.97 2.08
C GLN A 48 -2.77 -19.21 0.66
N ARG A 49 -1.54 -19.74 0.57
CA ARG A 49 -0.93 -20.11 -0.72
C ARG A 49 -1.72 -21.17 -1.47
N LEU A 50 -2.29 -22.14 -0.77
CA LEU A 50 -3.19 -23.14 -1.40
C LEU A 50 -4.48 -22.48 -1.90
N GLY A 51 -5.07 -21.53 -1.15
CA GLY A 51 -6.23 -20.75 -1.58
C GLY A 51 -5.94 -19.96 -2.85
N ILE A 52 -4.79 -19.28 -2.91
CA ILE A 52 -4.34 -18.58 -4.12
C ILE A 52 -4.16 -19.57 -5.29
N ALA A 53 -3.56 -20.74 -5.06
CA ALA A 53 -3.43 -21.76 -6.11
C ALA A 53 -4.79 -22.24 -6.64
N ILE A 54 -5.76 -22.44 -5.75
CA ILE A 54 -7.13 -22.81 -6.14
C ILE A 54 -7.79 -21.71 -6.98
N ALA A 55 -7.62 -20.44 -6.60
CA ALA A 55 -8.15 -19.30 -7.34
C ALA A 55 -7.47 -19.13 -8.72
N LEU A 56 -6.20 -19.52 -8.85
CA LEU A 56 -5.46 -19.49 -10.11
C LEU A 56 -5.75 -20.68 -11.04
N ALA A 57 -6.46 -21.71 -10.56
CA ALA A 57 -6.88 -22.83 -11.39
C ALA A 57 -7.80 -22.33 -12.51
N GLY A 58 -7.45 -22.60 -13.75
CA GLY A 58 -8.21 -22.07 -14.91
C GLY A 58 -7.62 -20.82 -15.55
N ASP A 59 -6.46 -20.38 -15.08
CA ASP A 59 -5.65 -19.29 -15.64
C ASP A 59 -6.46 -17.98 -15.81
N PRO A 60 -6.96 -17.38 -14.72
CA PRO A 60 -7.77 -16.17 -14.78
C PRO A 60 -6.95 -14.94 -15.13
N ASP A 61 -7.56 -13.93 -15.74
CA ASP A 61 -6.97 -12.61 -15.99
C ASP A 61 -7.11 -11.67 -14.77
N PHE A 62 -8.02 -12.00 -13.85
CA PHE A 62 -8.38 -11.18 -12.68
C PHE A 62 -8.49 -12.04 -11.43
N LEU A 63 -7.83 -11.61 -10.34
CA LEU A 63 -7.81 -12.29 -9.05
C LEU A 63 -8.30 -11.35 -7.95
N VAL A 64 -9.23 -11.83 -7.13
CA VAL A 64 -9.70 -11.11 -5.93
C VAL A 64 -9.17 -11.82 -4.69
N LEU A 65 -8.49 -11.09 -3.83
CA LEU A 65 -7.93 -11.56 -2.58
C LEU A 65 -8.50 -10.75 -1.42
N ASP A 66 -9.27 -11.39 -0.57
CA ASP A 66 -9.83 -10.79 0.63
C ASP A 66 -8.91 -11.07 1.81
N GLU A 67 -8.33 -9.99 2.40
CA GLU A 67 -7.41 -10.05 3.55
C GLU A 67 -6.28 -11.09 3.41
N PRO A 68 -5.51 -11.14 2.30
CA PRO A 68 -4.60 -12.26 2.01
C PRO A 68 -3.44 -12.40 2.99
N VAL A 69 -3.11 -11.37 3.77
CA VAL A 69 -1.99 -11.36 4.73
C VAL A 69 -2.44 -11.39 6.19
N ASN A 70 -3.75 -11.35 6.43
CA ASN A 70 -4.28 -11.27 7.79
C ASN A 70 -3.91 -12.50 8.65
N GLY A 71 -3.39 -12.24 9.85
CA GLY A 71 -2.99 -13.26 10.81
C GLY A 71 -1.72 -14.04 10.47
N LEU A 72 -1.00 -13.64 9.42
CA LEU A 72 0.32 -14.20 9.10
C LEU A 72 1.40 -13.60 10.01
N ASP A 73 2.46 -14.36 10.20
CA ASP A 73 3.70 -13.83 10.79
C ASP A 73 4.43 -12.94 9.76
N PRO A 74 5.39 -12.10 10.20
CA PRO A 74 6.08 -11.17 9.30
C PRO A 74 6.72 -11.84 8.08
N GLN A 75 7.25 -13.05 8.23
CA GLN A 75 7.82 -13.80 7.12
C GLN A 75 6.75 -14.24 6.12
N GLY A 76 5.61 -14.73 6.61
CA GLY A 76 4.47 -15.12 5.78
C GLY A 76 3.87 -13.95 4.99
N ILE A 77 3.82 -12.75 5.59
CA ILE A 77 3.40 -11.53 4.91
C ILE A 77 4.31 -11.24 3.71
N VAL A 78 5.64 -11.25 3.92
CA VAL A 78 6.62 -11.05 2.85
C VAL A 78 6.44 -12.07 1.73
N GLU A 79 6.28 -13.35 2.08
CA GLU A 79 6.12 -14.42 1.09
C GLU A 79 4.84 -14.29 0.24
N ILE A 80 3.71 -13.89 0.85
CA ILE A 80 2.46 -13.66 0.10
C ILE A 80 2.59 -12.41 -0.77
N ARG A 81 3.20 -11.33 -0.27
CA ARG A 81 3.46 -10.12 -1.05
C ARG A 81 4.29 -10.41 -2.29
N GLU A 82 5.42 -11.10 -2.14
CA GLU A 82 6.28 -11.46 -3.27
C GLU A 82 5.55 -12.37 -4.29
N LEU A 83 4.71 -13.29 -3.81
CA LEU A 83 3.88 -14.12 -4.69
C LEU A 83 2.92 -13.24 -5.51
N ILE A 84 2.21 -12.30 -4.88
CA ILE A 84 1.27 -11.40 -5.58
C ILE A 84 2.01 -10.55 -6.62
N LEU A 85 3.15 -9.95 -6.26
CA LEU A 85 3.97 -9.17 -7.19
C LEU A 85 4.48 -10.01 -8.35
N LYS A 86 4.86 -11.26 -8.10
CA LYS A 86 5.27 -12.21 -9.13
C LYS A 86 4.13 -12.54 -10.09
N LEU A 87 2.93 -12.82 -9.57
CA LEU A 87 1.74 -13.09 -10.39
C LEU A 87 1.40 -11.91 -11.30
N ASN A 88 1.43 -10.70 -10.77
CA ASN A 88 1.18 -9.51 -11.57
C ASN A 88 2.23 -9.33 -12.68
N ARG A 89 3.54 -9.43 -12.35
CA ARG A 89 4.63 -9.20 -13.31
C ARG A 89 4.78 -10.29 -14.35
N GLU A 90 4.75 -11.56 -13.94
CA GLU A 90 5.05 -12.69 -14.83
C GLU A 90 3.81 -13.20 -15.58
N LYS A 91 2.64 -13.11 -14.94
CA LYS A 91 1.37 -13.57 -15.51
C LYS A 91 0.51 -12.44 -16.07
N GLN A 92 0.92 -11.18 -15.89
CA GLN A 92 0.12 -10.00 -16.24
C GLN A 92 -1.27 -10.00 -15.59
N LEU A 93 -1.38 -10.64 -14.42
CA LEU A 93 -2.62 -10.83 -13.70
C LEU A 93 -3.02 -9.53 -12.99
N THR A 94 -4.24 -9.08 -13.21
CA THR A 94 -4.80 -7.99 -12.42
C THR A 94 -5.25 -8.51 -11.07
N VAL A 95 -4.79 -7.91 -9.98
CA VAL A 95 -5.12 -8.35 -8.62
C VAL A 95 -5.85 -7.25 -7.86
N LEU A 96 -7.04 -7.55 -7.37
CA LEU A 96 -7.79 -6.74 -6.41
C LEU A 96 -7.57 -7.30 -5.01
N ILE A 97 -7.15 -6.45 -4.08
CA ILE A 97 -6.85 -6.85 -2.71
C ILE A 97 -7.66 -5.99 -1.74
N SER A 98 -8.38 -6.62 -0.81
CA SER A 98 -8.84 -5.94 0.40
C SER A 98 -7.82 -6.10 1.52
N SER A 99 -7.59 -5.07 2.32
CA SER A 99 -6.81 -5.16 3.55
C SER A 99 -7.12 -3.99 4.48
N HIS A 100 -7.00 -4.23 5.78
CA HIS A 100 -6.97 -3.20 6.81
C HIS A 100 -5.54 -2.88 7.26
N ILE A 101 -4.52 -3.58 6.74
CA ILE A 101 -3.09 -3.33 7.01
C ILE A 101 -2.55 -2.40 5.91
N LEU A 102 -2.68 -1.11 6.14
CA LEU A 102 -2.42 -0.08 5.15
C LEU A 102 -0.95 -0.05 4.69
N ASP A 103 0.01 -0.30 5.59
CA ASP A 103 1.44 -0.38 5.27
C ASP A 103 1.76 -1.50 4.26
N GLU A 104 1.05 -2.62 4.32
CA GLU A 104 1.26 -3.70 3.35
C GLU A 104 0.66 -3.36 1.98
N LEU A 105 -0.49 -2.67 1.96
CA LEU A 105 -1.07 -2.18 0.71
C LEU A 105 -0.16 -1.19 0.00
N SER A 106 0.50 -0.29 0.75
CA SER A 106 1.41 0.71 0.17
C SER A 106 2.61 0.11 -0.56
N ARG A 107 2.94 -1.16 -0.27
CA ARG A 107 4.03 -1.90 -0.92
C ARG A 107 3.59 -2.74 -2.11
N LEU A 108 2.28 -2.87 -2.34
CA LEU A 108 1.69 -3.75 -3.34
C LEU A 108 0.89 -3.00 -4.39
N ALA A 109 0.02 -2.10 -3.94
CA ALA A 109 -1.00 -1.52 -4.76
C ALA A 109 -0.46 -0.39 -5.65
N THR A 110 -0.95 -0.32 -6.87
CA THR A 110 -0.73 0.79 -7.82
C THR A 110 -1.90 1.78 -7.81
N HIS A 111 -3.07 1.32 -7.36
CA HIS A 111 -4.30 2.11 -7.23
C HIS A 111 -5.02 1.73 -5.95
N TYR A 112 -5.70 2.70 -5.36
CA TYR A 112 -6.42 2.56 -4.09
C TYR A 112 -7.86 2.99 -4.25
N GLY A 113 -8.76 2.19 -3.68
CA GLY A 113 -10.15 2.55 -3.46
C GLY A 113 -10.44 2.56 -1.97
N ILE A 114 -10.84 3.70 -1.42
CA ILE A 114 -11.23 3.84 -0.02
C ILE A 114 -12.74 3.74 0.07
N ILE A 115 -13.20 2.77 0.85
CA ILE A 115 -14.64 2.49 1.02
C ILE A 115 -15.01 2.73 2.48
N ASP A 116 -16.07 3.50 2.71
CA ASP A 116 -16.69 3.66 4.02
C ASP A 116 -18.21 3.47 3.90
N LYS A 117 -18.80 2.72 4.84
CA LYS A 117 -20.25 2.43 4.91
C LYS A 117 -20.86 1.96 3.58
N GLY A 118 -20.08 1.21 2.78
CA GLY A 118 -20.51 0.67 1.49
C GLY A 118 -20.42 1.65 0.31
N HIS A 119 -19.85 2.82 0.50
CA HIS A 119 -19.66 3.83 -0.55
C HIS A 119 -18.18 4.03 -0.84
N MET A 120 -17.83 4.22 -2.13
CA MET A 120 -16.50 4.64 -2.54
C MET A 120 -16.32 6.10 -2.13
N VAL A 121 -15.41 6.34 -1.16
CA VAL A 121 -15.12 7.69 -0.64
C VAL A 121 -14.05 8.37 -1.50
N LYS A 122 -13.04 7.61 -1.90
CA LYS A 122 -11.91 8.12 -2.68
C LYS A 122 -11.30 7.03 -3.52
N GLU A 123 -10.89 7.40 -4.73
CA GLU A 123 -10.05 6.60 -5.62
C GLU A 123 -8.82 7.42 -5.98
N LEU A 124 -7.62 6.81 -5.95
CA LEU A 124 -6.35 7.49 -6.23
C LEU A 124 -5.27 6.50 -6.65
N SER A 125 -4.30 6.96 -7.43
CA SER A 125 -3.10 6.20 -7.76
C SER A 125 -2.10 6.17 -6.60
N ALA A 126 -1.08 5.31 -6.70
CA ALA A 126 0.01 5.28 -5.73
C ALA A 126 0.79 6.62 -5.71
N GLU A 127 1.01 7.23 -6.88
CA GLU A 127 1.69 8.53 -6.97
C GLU A 127 0.88 9.66 -6.29
N GLU A 128 -0.44 9.66 -6.47
CA GLU A 128 -1.33 10.63 -5.81
C GLU A 128 -1.34 10.42 -4.30
N LEU A 129 -1.36 9.15 -3.85
CA LEU A 129 -1.27 8.81 -2.44
C LEU A 129 0.06 9.25 -1.83
N ASP A 130 1.18 8.94 -2.50
CA ASP A 130 2.52 9.34 -2.06
C ASP A 130 2.64 10.87 -1.98
N ALA A 131 2.04 11.59 -2.92
CA ALA A 131 2.03 13.06 -2.90
C ALA A 131 1.26 13.63 -1.68
N VAL A 132 0.18 12.97 -1.26
CA VAL A 132 -0.60 13.35 -0.06
C VAL A 132 0.13 12.97 1.22
N CYS A 133 0.68 11.74 1.27
CA CYS A 133 1.36 11.18 2.44
C CYS A 133 2.83 11.63 2.56
N ARG A 134 3.32 12.47 1.63
CA ARG A 134 4.70 12.92 1.63
C ARG A 134 5.02 13.70 2.90
N LYS A 135 6.09 13.29 3.58
CA LYS A 135 6.62 14.01 4.75
C LYS A 135 6.93 15.44 4.39
N ARG A 136 6.41 16.37 5.18
CA ARG A 136 6.62 17.80 4.99
C ARG A 136 6.74 18.51 6.32
N VAL A 137 7.41 19.62 6.31
CA VAL A 137 7.41 20.57 7.42
C VAL A 137 6.44 21.68 7.08
N ARG A 138 5.36 21.83 7.85
CA ARG A 138 4.45 22.96 7.73
C ARG A 138 5.01 24.14 8.52
N MET A 139 5.08 25.26 7.86
CA MET A 139 5.57 26.51 8.44
C MET A 139 4.50 27.58 8.35
N GLU A 140 4.31 28.28 9.46
CA GLU A 140 3.59 29.55 9.48
C GLU A 140 4.61 30.67 9.67
N VAL A 141 4.55 31.68 8.82
CA VAL A 141 5.50 32.78 8.74
C VAL A 141 4.78 34.09 8.56
N SER A 142 5.43 35.19 8.85
CA SER A 142 4.87 36.54 8.63
C SER A 142 4.74 36.89 7.13
N SER A 143 5.53 36.23 6.24
CA SER A 143 5.48 36.42 4.80
C SER A 143 5.96 35.18 4.06
N THR A 144 5.09 34.53 3.31
CA THR A 144 5.47 33.37 2.44
C THR A 144 6.28 33.83 1.22
N ALA A 145 6.20 35.11 0.80
CA ALA A 145 7.06 35.61 -0.26
C ALA A 145 8.53 35.67 0.15
N ALA A 146 8.82 36.12 1.39
CA ALA A 146 10.17 36.09 1.94
C ALA A 146 10.66 34.66 2.18
N LEU A 147 9.78 33.76 2.66
CA LEU A 147 10.09 32.34 2.81
C LEU A 147 10.45 31.72 1.46
N ALA A 148 9.68 31.98 0.40
CA ALA A 148 9.95 31.47 -0.94
C ALA A 148 11.34 31.89 -1.44
N THR A 149 11.71 33.18 -1.29
CA THR A 149 13.04 33.68 -1.66
C THR A 149 14.16 32.92 -0.96
N VAL A 150 14.00 32.65 0.34
CA VAL A 150 14.99 31.91 1.13
C VAL A 150 15.05 30.44 0.67
N LEU A 151 13.90 29.77 0.49
CA LEU A 151 13.85 28.37 0.09
C LEU A 151 14.39 28.16 -1.32
N ASP A 152 14.13 29.08 -2.26
CA ASP A 152 14.70 29.09 -3.60
C ASP A 152 16.24 29.17 -3.55
N SER A 153 16.79 30.07 -2.71
CA SER A 153 18.23 30.20 -2.51
C SER A 153 18.88 28.93 -1.94
N MET A 154 18.10 28.14 -1.18
CA MET A 154 18.52 26.86 -0.59
C MET A 154 18.23 25.65 -1.50
N ASN A 155 17.69 25.88 -2.70
CA ASN A 155 17.24 24.83 -3.65
C ASN A 155 16.32 23.80 -2.97
N THR A 156 15.38 24.28 -2.18
CA THR A 156 14.48 23.46 -1.35
C THR A 156 13.08 23.46 -1.96
N GLU A 157 12.50 22.28 -2.14
CA GLU A 157 11.13 22.14 -2.67
C GLU A 157 10.09 22.56 -1.64
N TYR A 158 9.12 23.38 -2.05
CA TYR A 158 8.04 23.87 -1.19
C TYR A 158 6.74 24.09 -1.97
N LYS A 159 5.65 24.26 -1.24
CA LYS A 159 4.33 24.63 -1.76
C LYS A 159 3.73 25.71 -0.87
N ILE A 160 3.39 26.84 -1.45
CA ILE A 160 2.63 27.90 -0.75
C ILE A 160 1.18 27.45 -0.62
N ILE A 161 0.65 27.52 0.60
CA ILE A 161 -0.74 27.17 0.94
C ILE A 161 -1.59 28.42 1.12
N SER A 162 -1.03 29.46 1.77
CA SER A 162 -1.67 30.77 1.97
C SER A 162 -0.59 31.84 2.07
N ASP A 163 -0.99 33.11 2.30
CA ASP A 163 -0.06 34.25 2.48
C ASP A 163 0.88 34.08 3.69
N THR A 164 0.52 33.21 4.63
CA THR A 164 1.29 32.99 5.86
C THR A 164 1.70 31.54 6.06
N THR A 165 1.25 30.59 5.22
CA THR A 165 1.49 29.13 5.42
C THR A 165 2.12 28.50 4.19
N ALA A 166 3.16 27.69 4.41
CA ALA A 166 3.80 26.88 3.37
C ALA A 166 4.14 25.48 3.87
N ASP A 167 4.14 24.51 2.96
CA ASP A 167 4.63 23.16 3.17
C ASP A 167 6.01 23.03 2.51
N VAL A 168 6.99 22.54 3.25
CA VAL A 168 8.37 22.34 2.78
C VAL A 168 8.70 20.85 2.76
N PHE A 169 9.11 20.35 1.59
CA PHE A 169 9.31 18.91 1.31
C PHE A 169 10.77 18.47 1.42
N ALA A 170 11.48 18.99 2.40
CA ALA A 170 12.87 18.64 2.65
C ALA A 170 13.14 18.52 4.15
N LYS A 171 14.22 17.81 4.48
CA LYS A 171 14.74 17.83 5.85
C LYS A 171 15.42 19.20 6.10
N ILE A 172 14.81 20.00 6.95
CA ILE A 172 15.23 21.38 7.20
C ILE A 172 16.23 21.42 8.35
N ASN A 173 17.35 22.15 8.15
CA ASN A 173 18.12 22.66 9.27
C ASN A 173 17.43 23.92 9.81
N VAL A 174 16.66 23.75 10.89
CA VAL A 174 15.83 24.81 11.48
C VAL A 174 16.66 26.07 11.80
N THR A 175 17.87 25.89 12.36
CA THR A 175 18.76 26.98 12.74
C THR A 175 19.21 27.79 11.52
N GLN A 176 19.56 27.14 10.41
CA GLN A 176 19.98 27.84 9.20
C GLN A 176 18.80 28.56 8.54
N LEU A 177 17.64 27.90 8.49
CA LEU A 177 16.45 28.48 7.89
C LEU A 177 15.95 29.70 8.66
N THR A 178 15.84 29.60 10.00
CA THR A 178 15.40 30.75 10.84
C THR A 178 16.37 31.92 10.78
N ALA A 179 17.70 31.65 10.73
CA ALA A 179 18.69 32.71 10.56
C ALA A 179 18.62 33.39 9.18
N ALA A 180 18.30 32.66 8.13
CA ALA A 180 18.08 33.20 6.79
C ALA A 180 16.79 34.05 6.72
N LEU A 181 15.70 33.54 7.29
CA LEU A 181 14.41 34.28 7.36
C LEU A 181 14.51 35.57 8.17
N ALA A 182 15.26 35.56 9.27
CA ALA A 182 15.49 36.77 10.07
C ALA A 182 16.19 37.88 9.28
N ARG A 183 17.08 37.55 8.32
CA ARG A 183 17.72 38.53 7.42
C ARG A 183 16.74 39.20 6.45
N GLU A 184 15.70 38.46 6.07
CA GLU A 184 14.62 38.90 5.21
C GLU A 184 13.46 39.56 6.00
N ASN A 185 13.65 39.84 7.29
CA ASN A 185 12.62 40.35 8.21
C ASN A 185 11.35 39.49 8.25
N CYS A 186 11.51 38.17 8.10
CA CYS A 186 10.43 37.19 8.14
C CYS A 186 10.48 36.42 9.46
N GLU A 187 9.40 36.52 10.22
CA GLU A 187 9.25 35.78 11.48
C GLU A 187 8.66 34.39 11.24
N VAL A 188 9.19 33.38 11.93
CA VAL A 188 8.60 32.05 11.98
C VAL A 188 7.63 32.00 13.16
N LEU A 189 6.34 31.84 12.85
CA LEU A 189 5.27 31.82 13.85
C LEU A 189 5.05 30.41 14.38
N SER A 190 5.09 29.41 13.49
CA SER A 190 5.06 28.00 13.87
C SER A 190 5.84 27.15 12.87
N LEU A 191 6.35 26.00 13.34
CA LEU A 191 7.04 25.01 12.53
C LEU A 191 6.75 23.64 13.15
N TYR A 192 6.16 22.75 12.35
CA TYR A 192 5.91 21.37 12.79
C TYR A 192 6.01 20.37 11.63
N GLU A 193 6.51 19.20 11.92
CA GLU A 193 6.53 18.10 10.97
C GLU A 193 5.09 17.62 10.76
N LYS A 194 4.66 17.52 9.51
CA LYS A 194 3.43 16.91 9.11
C LYS A 194 3.77 15.60 8.38
N ASP A 195 3.65 14.51 9.09
CA ASP A 195 3.76 13.16 8.56
C ASP A 195 2.33 12.61 8.44
N GLU A 196 1.80 12.65 7.24
CA GLU A 196 0.49 12.08 6.98
C GLU A 196 0.70 10.63 6.55
N SER A 197 0.66 9.70 7.52
CA SER A 197 0.64 8.27 7.21
C SER A 197 -0.63 7.94 6.41
N LEU A 198 -0.60 6.85 5.66
CA LEU A 198 -1.80 6.36 4.96
C LEU A 198 -2.97 6.15 5.94
N GLU A 199 -2.67 5.74 7.19
CA GLU A 199 -3.67 5.61 8.26
C GLU A 199 -4.29 6.96 8.65
N SER A 200 -3.44 8.00 8.85
CA SER A 200 -3.91 9.35 9.17
C SER A 200 -4.76 9.92 8.04
N TYR A 201 -4.35 9.70 6.79
CA TYR A 201 -5.10 10.10 5.61
C TYR A 201 -6.45 9.38 5.52
N TYR A 202 -6.45 8.05 5.71
CA TYR A 202 -7.68 7.26 5.78
C TYR A 202 -8.64 7.78 6.85
N ILE A 203 -8.15 8.00 8.09
CA ILE A 203 -8.96 8.53 9.19
C ILE A 203 -9.53 9.92 8.85
N SER A 204 -8.76 10.77 8.18
CA SER A 204 -9.23 12.10 7.76
C SER A 204 -10.38 12.05 6.75
N LEU A 205 -10.41 11.00 5.91
CA LEU A 205 -11.47 10.80 4.92
C LEU A 205 -12.75 10.20 5.52
N VAL A 206 -12.61 9.25 6.45
CA VAL A 206 -13.77 8.52 7.02
C VAL A 206 -14.23 9.06 8.37
N GLY A 207 -13.36 9.80 9.08
CA GLY A 207 -13.64 10.36 10.40
C GLY A 207 -14.28 11.76 10.40
N GLY A 208 -14.47 12.38 9.25
CA GLY A 208 -14.95 13.78 9.12
C GLY A 208 -16.44 14.01 9.41
N GLU A 209 -17.23 13.00 9.72
CA GLU A 209 -18.69 13.13 9.96
C GLU A 209 -19.16 12.89 11.40
N SER A 210 -18.33 13.13 12.40
CA SER A 210 -18.78 12.98 13.80
C SER A 210 -18.87 14.30 14.59
N HIS A 211 -19.12 15.45 13.91
CA HIS A 211 -19.56 16.68 14.56
C HIS A 211 -20.65 17.35 13.71
N GLY A 212 -21.88 16.87 13.94
CA GLY A 212 -23.10 17.48 13.50
C GLY A 212 -24.20 17.16 14.49
#